data_090b9b11cf9509df19bdc63ec2e1a39b
#
_entry.id   090b9b11cf9509df19bdc63ec2e1a39b
#
_cell.length_a   1.000
_cell.length_b   1.000
_cell.length_c   1.000
_cell.angle_alpha   90.00
_cell.angle_beta   90.00
_cell.angle_gamma   90.00
#
_symmetry.space_group_name_H-M   'P 1'
#
loop_
_entity.id
_entity.type
_entity.pdbx_description
1 polymer ?
#
loop_
_entity_poly.entity_id
_entity_poly.type
_entity_poly.pdbx_seq_one_letter_code
_entity_poly.pdbx_strand_id
1 'polypeptide(L)'
;ERTLSDDDYYTGTYTAECENTDGRDVVFGGASVYDKKLKVTAKVETTSGKATFRIRLGSEVEEHTTDEEGNLELDLELESGNIYVMIDYSEFTGSVEMTCKYSDEKSLEK
;
A
#
# COMPACT_ATOMS: atom_id res chain seq x y z
N GLU A 1 -1.04 -9.03 -8.32
CA GLU A 1 -1.46 -10.16 -7.50
C GLU A 1 -1.12 -9.91 -6.04
N ARG A 2 -2.07 -10.17 -5.16
CA ARG A 2 -1.94 -9.85 -3.75
C ARG A 2 -1.91 -11.14 -2.93
N THR A 3 -0.99 -11.18 -1.97
CA THR A 3 -0.91 -12.27 -1.00
C THR A 3 -1.02 -11.67 0.38
N LEU A 4 -1.97 -12.14 1.18
CA LEU A 4 -2.21 -11.65 2.53
C LEU A 4 -1.41 -12.48 3.52
N SER A 5 -1.02 -11.83 4.62
CA SER A 5 -0.30 -12.47 5.71
C SER A 5 -1.20 -12.57 6.93
N ASP A 6 -0.94 -13.57 7.75
CA ASP A 6 -1.51 -13.67 9.10
C ASP A 6 -3.02 -13.53 9.12
N ASP A 7 -3.68 -13.94 8.06
CA ASP A 7 -5.13 -13.97 7.99
C ASP A 7 -5.76 -12.59 8.17
N ASP A 8 -5.05 -11.51 7.85
CA ASP A 8 -5.70 -10.21 7.90
C ASP A 8 -5.54 -9.52 6.57
N TYR A 9 -6.27 -8.41 6.41
CA TYR A 9 -6.33 -7.70 5.15
C TYR A 9 -5.40 -6.50 5.11
N TYR A 10 -4.54 -6.36 6.13
CA TYR A 10 -3.68 -5.20 6.26
C TYR A 10 -2.23 -5.49 5.95
N THR A 11 -1.85 -6.77 5.93
CA THR A 11 -0.46 -7.16 5.72
C THR A 11 -0.37 -8.17 4.60
N GLY A 12 0.79 -8.19 3.95
CA GLY A 12 1.04 -9.10 2.85
C GLY A 12 1.89 -8.46 1.80
N THR A 13 1.84 -9.03 0.61
CA THR A 13 2.58 -8.51 -0.54
C THR A 13 1.64 -8.34 -1.72
N TYR A 14 2.02 -7.41 -2.59
CA TYR A 14 1.28 -7.16 -3.82
C TYR A 14 2.28 -6.98 -4.94
N THR A 15 2.05 -7.67 -6.04
CA THR A 15 2.87 -7.50 -7.25
C THR A 15 1.95 -7.32 -8.44
N ALA A 16 2.39 -6.49 -9.38
CA ALA A 16 1.63 -6.27 -10.58
C ALA A 16 2.57 -5.95 -11.72
N GLU A 17 2.23 -6.45 -12.90
CA GLU A 17 2.87 -6.02 -14.14
C GLU A 17 1.78 -5.37 -14.96
N CYS A 18 2.04 -4.16 -15.41
CA CYS A 18 1.02 -3.34 -16.03
C CYS A 18 1.44 -2.92 -17.41
N GLU A 19 0.46 -2.83 -18.29
CA GLU A 19 0.69 -2.34 -19.64
C GLU A 19 -0.45 -1.37 -19.93
N ASN A 20 -0.10 -0.08 -20.04
CA ASN A 20 -1.05 0.97 -20.38
C ASN A 20 -2.31 0.89 -19.52
N THR A 21 -2.10 0.80 -18.23
CA THR A 21 -3.15 0.49 -17.26
C THR A 21 -3.69 1.77 -16.66
N ASP A 22 -5.02 1.87 -16.60
CA ASP A 22 -5.71 2.94 -15.89
C ASP A 22 -6.57 2.34 -14.81
N GLY A 23 -6.82 3.12 -13.75
CA GLY A 23 -7.76 2.71 -12.75
C GLY A 23 -7.14 2.64 -11.37
N ARG A 24 -7.90 2.09 -10.45
CA ARG A 24 -7.51 2.04 -9.04
C ARG A 24 -7.66 0.63 -8.51
N ASP A 25 -6.65 0.15 -7.81
CA ASP A 25 -6.70 -1.10 -7.09
C ASP A 25 -6.67 -0.83 -5.60
N VAL A 26 -7.57 -1.47 -4.86
CA VAL A 26 -7.52 -1.48 -3.41
C VAL A 26 -6.70 -2.71 -3.02
N VAL A 27 -5.54 -2.48 -2.45
CA VAL A 27 -4.57 -3.54 -2.24
C VAL A 27 -4.70 -4.15 -0.86
N PHE A 28 -4.70 -3.31 0.16
CA PHE A 28 -4.85 -3.74 1.55
C PHE A 28 -5.87 -2.88 2.22
N GLY A 29 -6.58 -3.44 3.20
CA GLY A 29 -7.44 -2.62 4.02
C GLY A 29 -8.73 -3.26 4.43
N GLY A 30 -9.51 -2.48 5.17
CA GLY A 30 -10.79 -2.87 5.70
C GLY A 30 -11.10 -2.08 6.94
N ALA A 31 -12.12 -2.52 7.67
CA ALA A 31 -12.47 -1.91 8.95
C ALA A 31 -11.63 -2.53 10.06
N SER A 32 -11.26 -1.72 11.03
CA SER A 32 -10.47 -2.19 12.16
C SER A 32 -11.00 -1.54 13.43
N VAL A 33 -11.04 -2.32 14.51
CA VAL A 33 -11.41 -1.81 15.81
C VAL A 33 -10.18 -1.52 16.67
N TYR A 34 -8.99 -1.75 16.13
CA TYR A 34 -7.75 -1.55 16.88
C TYR A 34 -6.87 -0.54 16.18
N ASP A 35 -6.09 0.18 16.97
CA ASP A 35 -5.03 1.01 16.41
C ASP A 35 -3.93 0.11 15.88
N LYS A 36 -3.28 0.56 14.80
CA LYS A 36 -2.25 -0.23 14.15
C LYS A 36 -1.12 0.67 13.70
N LYS A 37 0.06 0.07 13.64
CA LYS A 37 1.21 0.71 13.01
C LYS A 37 1.66 -0.19 11.88
N LEU A 38 1.65 0.35 10.68
CA LEU A 38 1.97 -0.41 9.49
C LEU A 38 3.15 0.22 8.79
N LYS A 39 4.01 -0.62 8.25
CA LYS A 39 5.10 -0.17 7.41
C LYS A 39 4.81 -0.64 5.99
N VAL A 40 4.77 0.31 5.08
CA VAL A 40 4.53 0.04 3.66
C VAL A 40 5.80 0.34 2.91
N THR A 41 6.30 -0.65 2.18
CA THR A 41 7.44 -0.45 1.30
C THR A 41 7.01 -0.84 -0.10
N ALA A 42 7.48 -0.08 -1.07
CA ALA A 42 7.09 -0.34 -2.46
C ALA A 42 8.26 -0.02 -3.37
N LYS A 43 8.28 -0.75 -4.48
CA LYS A 43 9.22 -0.49 -5.56
C LYS A 43 8.45 -0.49 -6.86
N VAL A 44 8.61 0.58 -7.63
CA VAL A 44 7.91 0.75 -8.89
C VAL A 44 8.95 0.96 -9.98
N GLU A 45 8.86 0.14 -11.03
CA GLU A 45 9.66 0.34 -12.22
C GLU A 45 8.73 0.87 -13.29
N THR A 46 8.98 2.09 -13.74
CA THR A 46 8.07 2.77 -14.65
C THR A 46 8.69 2.88 -16.03
N THR A 47 8.00 2.36 -17.03
CA THR A 47 8.37 2.57 -18.42
C THR A 47 7.65 3.79 -18.95
N SER A 48 6.36 3.94 -18.62
CA SER A 48 5.60 5.11 -19.01
C SER A 48 4.41 5.23 -18.07
N GLY A 49 3.81 6.42 -18.06
CA GLY A 49 2.65 6.67 -17.24
C GLY A 49 3.00 6.91 -15.79
N LYS A 50 2.03 6.65 -14.91
CA LYS A 50 2.17 7.04 -13.52
C LYS A 50 1.42 6.08 -12.60
N ALA A 51 2.02 5.76 -11.45
CA ALA A 51 1.36 5.03 -10.37
C ALA A 51 1.45 5.88 -9.12
N THR A 52 0.32 6.09 -8.45
CA THR A 52 0.24 6.90 -7.24
C THR A 52 -0.37 6.06 -6.14
N PHE A 53 0.24 6.11 -4.97
CA PHE A 53 -0.25 5.37 -3.81
C PHE A 53 -1.18 6.26 -3.02
N ARG A 54 -2.36 5.77 -2.70
CA ARG A 54 -3.36 6.51 -1.94
C ARG A 54 -3.69 5.74 -0.68
N ILE A 55 -3.58 6.42 0.45
CA ILE A 55 -3.87 5.83 1.75
C ILE A 55 -5.10 6.54 2.29
N ARG A 56 -6.16 5.79 2.53
CA ARG A 56 -7.38 6.36 3.09
C ARG A 56 -7.50 5.96 4.56
N LEU A 57 -7.67 6.97 5.40
CA LEU A 57 -7.84 6.80 6.83
C LEU A 57 -9.15 7.46 7.20
N GLY A 58 -10.21 6.65 7.33
CA GLY A 58 -11.53 7.21 7.56
C GLY A 58 -11.97 8.06 6.38
N SER A 59 -12.10 9.36 6.61
CA SER A 59 -12.50 10.28 5.56
C SER A 59 -11.32 11.02 4.93
N GLU A 60 -10.11 10.79 5.41
CA GLU A 60 -8.93 11.49 4.91
C GLU A 60 -8.15 10.61 3.96
N VAL A 61 -7.64 11.22 2.91
CA VAL A 61 -6.87 10.52 1.90
C VAL A 61 -5.54 11.23 1.72
N GLU A 62 -4.44 10.46 1.76
CA GLU A 62 -3.10 10.95 1.49
C GLU A 62 -2.60 10.31 0.21
N GLU A 63 -1.87 11.08 -0.60
CA GLU A 63 -1.27 10.56 -1.82
C GLU A 63 0.23 10.61 -1.70
N HIS A 64 0.87 9.54 -2.17
CA HIS A 64 2.33 9.41 -2.12
C HIS A 64 2.83 8.87 -3.44
N THR A 65 4.00 9.33 -3.84
CA THR A 65 4.67 8.82 -5.03
C THR A 65 6.03 8.30 -4.65
N THR A 66 6.59 7.45 -5.50
CA THR A 66 7.94 6.92 -5.28
C THR A 66 8.98 8.01 -5.54
N ASP A 67 10.18 7.80 -5.01
CA ASP A 67 11.29 8.69 -5.28
C ASP A 67 11.83 8.43 -6.69
N GLU A 68 12.93 9.08 -7.03
CA GLU A 68 13.49 9.00 -8.37
C GLU A 68 13.99 7.62 -8.72
N GLU A 69 14.26 6.81 -7.72
CA GLU A 69 14.69 5.43 -7.93
C GLU A 69 13.55 4.45 -7.90
N GLY A 70 12.34 4.93 -7.74
CA GLY A 70 11.18 4.06 -7.74
C GLY A 70 10.86 3.45 -6.39
N ASN A 71 11.39 3.99 -5.31
CA ASN A 71 11.19 3.42 -3.98
C ASN A 71 10.24 4.29 -3.16
N LEU A 72 9.47 3.65 -2.31
CA LEU A 72 8.58 4.33 -1.38
C LEU A 72 8.60 3.58 -0.06
N GLU A 73 8.67 4.34 1.03
CA GLU A 73 8.62 3.76 2.35
C GLU A 73 7.74 4.66 3.22
N LEU A 74 6.72 4.08 3.82
CA LEU A 74 5.78 4.82 4.64
C LEU A 74 5.63 4.12 5.98
N ASP A 75 5.56 4.92 7.04
CA ASP A 75 5.16 4.43 8.35
C ASP A 75 3.81 5.05 8.67
N LEU A 76 2.82 4.19 8.87
CA LEU A 76 1.46 4.63 9.09
C LEU A 76 1.04 4.32 10.51
N GLU A 77 0.52 5.32 11.20
CA GLU A 77 -0.11 5.14 12.50
C GLU A 77 -1.59 5.32 12.29
N LEU A 78 -2.31 4.24 12.46
CA LEU A 78 -3.71 4.19 12.10
C LEU A 78 -4.55 4.00 13.34
N GLU A 79 -5.53 4.85 13.50
CA GLU A 79 -6.52 4.68 14.55
C GLU A 79 -7.60 3.72 14.04
N SER A 80 -8.39 3.19 14.97
CA SER A 80 -9.46 2.29 14.57
C SER A 80 -10.37 3.00 13.56
N GLY A 81 -10.91 2.23 12.63
CA GLY A 81 -11.76 2.75 11.58
C GLY A 81 -11.45 2.07 10.26
N ASN A 82 -11.84 2.71 9.19
CA ASN A 82 -11.61 2.18 7.85
C ASN A 82 -10.26 2.62 7.34
N ILE A 83 -9.50 1.67 6.85
CA ILE A 83 -8.14 1.89 6.38
C ILE A 83 -8.02 1.21 5.03
N TYR A 84 -7.59 1.95 4.01
CA TYR A 84 -7.39 1.36 2.69
C TYR A 84 -6.09 1.85 2.10
N VAL A 85 -5.32 0.92 1.56
CA VAL A 85 -4.09 1.21 0.81
C VAL A 85 -4.40 0.89 -0.64
N MET A 86 -4.30 1.90 -1.49
CA MET A 86 -4.74 1.83 -2.87
C MET A 86 -3.64 2.31 -3.80
N ILE A 87 -3.71 1.87 -5.06
CA ILE A 87 -2.82 2.38 -6.10
C ILE A 87 -3.69 2.89 -7.25
N ASP A 88 -3.42 4.12 -7.66
CA ASP A 88 -4.04 4.72 -8.84
C ASP A 88 -3.06 4.63 -9.99
N TYR A 89 -3.51 4.10 -11.11
CA TYR A 89 -2.72 4.00 -12.32
C TYR A 89 -3.24 4.99 -13.35
N SER A 90 -2.33 5.65 -14.04
CA SER A 90 -2.68 6.54 -15.15
C SER A 90 -1.79 6.19 -16.33
N GLU A 91 -2.33 5.45 -17.29
CA GLU A 91 -1.62 4.99 -18.48
C GLU A 91 -0.27 4.38 -18.12
N PHE A 92 -0.27 3.60 -17.07
CA PHE A 92 0.96 3.09 -16.48
C PHE A 92 1.42 1.83 -17.15
N THR A 93 2.69 1.81 -17.55
CA THR A 93 3.37 0.60 -18.01
C THR A 93 4.59 0.41 -17.14
N GLY A 94 4.69 -0.76 -16.51
CA GLY A 94 5.80 -1.05 -15.62
C GLY A 94 5.40 -2.12 -14.63
N SER A 95 6.12 -2.17 -13.52
CA SER A 95 5.87 -3.17 -12.50
C SER A 95 5.83 -2.52 -11.12
N VAL A 96 5.09 -3.15 -10.21
CA VAL A 96 4.93 -2.69 -8.84
C VAL A 96 5.16 -3.87 -7.92
N GLU A 97 5.98 -3.66 -6.89
CA GLU A 97 6.10 -4.57 -5.76
C GLU A 97 5.83 -3.79 -4.50
N MET A 98 4.94 -4.29 -3.67
CA MET A 98 4.60 -3.60 -2.43
C MET A 98 4.47 -4.60 -1.31
N THR A 99 4.98 -4.26 -0.15
CA THR A 99 4.85 -5.07 1.05
C THR A 99 4.29 -4.19 2.16
N CYS A 100 3.32 -4.73 2.87
CA CYS A 100 2.75 -4.05 4.03
C CYS A 100 2.82 -5.00 5.21
N LYS A 101 3.38 -4.52 6.31
CA LYS A 101 3.50 -5.35 7.51
C LYS A 101 3.41 -4.47 8.73
N TYR A 102 3.18 -5.10 9.88
CA TYR A 102 3.14 -4.36 11.13
C TYR A 102 4.54 -3.88 11.47
N SER A 103 4.65 -2.60 11.82
CA SER A 103 5.95 -2.01 12.11
C SER A 103 6.31 -2.07 13.56
N ASP A 104 5.35 -2.30 14.45
CA ASP A 104 5.59 -2.31 15.88
C ASP A 104 5.61 -3.74 16.36
N GLU A 105 6.70 -4.42 16.08
CA GLU A 105 6.80 -5.82 16.43
C GLU A 105 7.04 -6.04 17.90
N LYS A 106 7.51 -5.02 18.60
CA LYS A 106 7.76 -5.21 20.01
C LYS A 106 6.49 -5.45 20.78
N SER A 107 5.42 -4.84 20.36
CA SER A 107 4.15 -5.05 21.03
C SER A 107 3.69 -6.48 20.89
N LEU A 108 4.19 -7.19 19.90
CA LEU A 108 3.80 -8.57 19.68
C LEU A 108 4.61 -9.55 20.48
N GLU A 109 5.70 -9.09 21.06
CA GLU A 109 6.59 -9.96 21.80
C GLU A 109 6.23 -10.04 23.26
N LYS A 110 5.25 -9.33 23.67
CA LYS A 110 4.85 -9.28 25.07
C LYS A 110 4.26 -10.56 25.59
#